data_ee6d4eda2da15acc8208cff36d9f01cd
#
_entry.id   ee6d4eda2da15acc8208cff36d9f01cd
#
_cell.length_a   1.000
_cell.length_b   1.000
_cell.length_c   1.000
_cell.angle_alpha   90.00
_cell.angle_beta   90.00
_cell.angle_gamma   90.00
#
_symmetry.space_group_name_H-M   'P 1'
#
loop_
_entity.id
_entity.type
_entity.pdbx_description
1 polymer ?
#
loop_
_entity_poly.entity_id
_entity_poly.type
_entity_poly.pdbx_seq_one_letter_code
_entity_poly.pdbx_strand_id
1 'polypeptide(L)'
;MSKRSDQVTQGPARAPHRSLLRALGLDASDASRPLIGVANSYNELIPGHMHLRSIAEQVKFGVWQGGGVPLEFNVIGVCDGIAMNHAGMSFSLVSRENIADAVEIMVQGHALDALVLIPNCDKVVPGMVMAAARIDIPVVVISGGPMLAGDYRGKKVDLKDVFEAVGSYFRGAMSAEDLTELEDCACPTCGSCAGLFTANSMSCLTEILGLALPGDATIPAPFSARLALARRSGAQAVEVARQGWGARRFLSPASLRNALAIDAALGCSTNTVLHLLAIANEAGVELPIESFNEVSAATPHIVKLSPSGSDHMEDLERAGGIMAVARRLSEGDLIDGSVPTVSGGSLADQYASVSIRDAGVIRPLSLIHI
;
A
#
# COMPACT_ATOMS: atom_id res chain seq x y z
N MET A 1 21.85 -16.05 12.32
CA MET A 1 22.44 -15.03 11.44
C MET A 1 22.78 -13.79 12.27
N SER A 2 23.85 -13.05 11.93
CA SER A 2 24.13 -11.74 12.53
C SER A 2 23.05 -10.76 12.11
N LYS A 3 22.51 -10.00 13.05
CA LYS A 3 21.52 -8.94 12.80
C LYS A 3 22.24 -7.64 12.45
N ARG A 4 21.60 -6.76 11.69
CA ARG A 4 22.14 -5.40 11.43
C ARG A 4 22.28 -4.62 12.74
N SER A 5 21.29 -4.76 13.63
CA SER A 5 21.28 -4.12 14.95
C SER A 5 22.41 -4.58 15.88
N ASP A 6 23.10 -5.68 15.59
CA ASP A 6 24.27 -6.11 16.37
C ASP A 6 25.37 -5.03 16.37
N GLN A 7 25.43 -4.15 15.36
CA GLN A 7 26.32 -3.01 15.28
C GLN A 7 26.13 -2.01 16.43
N VAL A 8 24.94 -1.95 17.04
CA VAL A 8 24.58 -1.03 18.13
C VAL A 8 24.21 -1.74 19.41
N THR A 9 23.98 -3.08 19.37
CA THR A 9 23.54 -3.84 20.53
C THR A 9 24.60 -4.76 21.12
N GLN A 10 25.61 -5.21 20.35
CA GLN A 10 26.53 -6.26 20.76
C GLN A 10 27.94 -5.73 21.11
N GLY A 11 28.55 -6.39 22.10
CA GLY A 11 29.93 -6.13 22.55
C GLY A 11 30.11 -4.95 23.53
N PRO A 12 31.21 -4.90 24.27
CA PRO A 12 31.43 -3.87 25.30
C PRO A 12 31.58 -2.46 24.73
N ALA A 13 32.10 -2.29 23.52
CA ALA A 13 32.22 -0.98 22.85
C ALA A 13 30.84 -0.35 22.50
N ARG A 14 29.79 -1.12 22.57
CA ARG A 14 28.40 -0.65 22.30
C ARG A 14 27.61 -0.33 23.59
N ALA A 15 28.27 -0.31 24.73
CA ALA A 15 27.63 0.11 25.99
C ALA A 15 26.97 1.50 25.90
N PRO A 16 27.59 2.55 25.31
CA PRO A 16 26.92 3.84 25.12
C PRO A 16 25.63 3.76 24.29
N HIS A 17 25.63 2.99 23.20
CA HIS A 17 24.47 2.80 22.34
C HIS A 17 23.33 2.11 23.13
N ARG A 18 23.65 1.03 23.85
CA ARG A 18 22.66 0.34 24.69
C ARG A 18 22.13 1.23 25.80
N SER A 19 22.96 2.13 26.34
CA SER A 19 22.49 3.11 27.34
C SER A 19 21.39 4.02 26.79
N LEU A 20 21.56 4.48 25.52
CA LEU A 20 20.53 5.26 24.83
C LEU A 20 19.28 4.43 24.53
N LEU A 21 19.43 3.18 24.10
CA LEU A 21 18.28 2.29 23.90
C LEU A 21 17.50 2.04 25.20
N ARG A 22 18.19 1.95 26.36
CA ARG A 22 17.55 1.85 27.68
C ARG A 22 16.75 3.10 28.04
N ALA A 23 17.20 4.29 27.62
CA ALA A 23 16.43 5.53 27.80
C ALA A 23 15.10 5.54 27.04
N LEU A 24 14.97 4.67 25.99
CA LEU A 24 13.71 4.41 25.29
C LEU A 24 12.84 3.36 25.98
N GLY A 25 13.24 2.84 27.14
CA GLY A 25 12.53 1.79 27.89
C GLY A 25 12.88 0.36 27.49
N LEU A 26 13.88 0.15 26.60
CA LEU A 26 14.32 -1.19 26.21
C LEU A 26 15.25 -1.78 27.29
N ASP A 27 15.10 -3.08 27.56
CA ASP A 27 15.94 -3.78 28.54
C ASP A 27 17.06 -4.61 27.89
N ALA A 28 17.79 -5.38 28.71
CA ALA A 28 18.89 -6.21 28.20
C ALA A 28 18.40 -7.37 27.32
N SER A 29 17.18 -7.88 27.54
CA SER A 29 16.61 -8.97 26.76
C SER A 29 16.21 -8.52 25.36
N ASP A 30 15.81 -7.25 25.22
CA ASP A 30 15.42 -6.65 23.94
C ASP A 30 16.60 -6.52 22.98
N ALA A 31 17.81 -6.31 23.50
CA ALA A 31 19.03 -6.23 22.68
C ALA A 31 19.32 -7.52 21.88
N SER A 32 18.73 -8.64 22.26
CA SER A 32 18.85 -9.92 21.54
C SER A 32 17.83 -10.09 20.43
N ARG A 33 16.77 -9.30 20.43
CA ARG A 33 15.65 -9.36 19.46
C ARG A 33 15.95 -8.50 18.24
N PRO A 34 15.30 -8.77 17.08
CA PRO A 34 15.40 -7.89 15.94
C PRO A 34 14.71 -6.54 16.21
N LEU A 35 15.39 -5.45 15.82
CA LEU A 35 14.84 -4.09 15.87
C LEU A 35 14.05 -3.82 14.58
N ILE A 36 12.73 -3.69 14.71
CA ILE A 36 11.82 -3.49 13.58
C ILE A 36 11.42 -2.02 13.50
N GLY A 37 11.84 -1.33 12.44
CA GLY A 37 11.38 0.02 12.17
C GLY A 37 9.90 0.03 11.75
N VAL A 38 9.12 0.94 12.31
CA VAL A 38 7.73 1.18 11.90
C VAL A 38 7.69 2.58 11.30
N ALA A 39 7.81 2.63 9.96
CA ALA A 39 7.76 3.90 9.23
C ALA A 39 6.28 4.30 9.03
N ASN A 40 5.83 5.29 9.77
CA ASN A 40 4.44 5.72 9.80
C ASN A 40 4.27 7.10 9.14
N SER A 41 3.39 7.20 8.17
CA SER A 41 3.05 8.48 7.53
C SER A 41 1.86 9.20 8.19
N TYR A 42 1.54 8.87 9.44
CA TYR A 42 0.49 9.54 10.20
C TYR A 42 0.64 11.06 10.19
N ASN A 43 -0.46 11.74 9.90
CA ASN A 43 -0.65 13.18 10.11
C ASN A 43 -2.15 13.49 10.16
N GLU A 44 -2.49 14.70 10.59
CA GLU A 44 -3.89 15.17 10.71
C GLU A 44 -4.32 16.00 9.48
N LEU A 45 -3.47 16.12 8.45
CA LEU A 45 -3.71 16.92 7.25
C LEU A 45 -4.39 16.12 6.15
N ILE A 46 -4.26 14.79 6.18
CA ILE A 46 -4.70 13.89 5.11
C ILE A 46 -5.76 12.94 5.65
N PRO A 47 -6.97 12.90 5.07
CA PRO A 47 -8.04 11.98 5.51
C PRO A 47 -7.59 10.51 5.53
N GLY A 48 -6.75 10.11 4.58
CA GLY A 48 -6.16 8.78 4.50
C GLY A 48 -5.12 8.46 5.58
N HIS A 49 -4.63 9.46 6.33
CA HIS A 49 -3.54 9.29 7.29
C HIS A 49 -3.94 9.50 8.74
N MET A 50 -5.06 10.18 9.00
CA MET A 50 -5.49 10.53 10.36
C MET A 50 -5.68 9.34 11.32
N HIS A 51 -5.93 8.15 10.80
CA HIS A 51 -6.13 6.92 11.57
C HIS A 51 -4.87 6.02 11.65
N LEU A 52 -3.78 6.36 10.96
CA LEU A 52 -2.58 5.51 10.87
C LEU A 52 -1.88 5.33 12.22
N ARG A 53 -2.14 6.19 13.21
CA ARG A 53 -1.69 5.96 14.60
C ARG A 53 -2.25 4.64 15.14
N SER A 54 -3.53 4.38 14.96
CA SER A 54 -4.17 3.12 15.40
C SER A 54 -3.64 1.90 14.63
N ILE A 55 -3.32 2.06 13.34
CA ILE A 55 -2.65 1.02 12.56
C ILE A 55 -1.27 0.73 13.13
N ALA A 56 -0.46 1.76 13.40
CA ALA A 56 0.88 1.60 13.97
C ALA A 56 0.87 0.94 15.35
N GLU A 57 -0.12 1.25 16.20
CA GLU A 57 -0.29 0.58 17.49
C GLU A 57 -0.50 -0.93 17.32
N GLN A 58 -1.37 -1.35 16.38
CA GLN A 58 -1.58 -2.77 16.11
C GLN A 58 -0.36 -3.44 15.48
N VAL A 59 0.34 -2.75 14.60
CA VAL A 59 1.63 -3.22 14.05
C VAL A 59 2.64 -3.47 15.16
N LYS A 60 2.84 -2.49 16.06
CA LYS A 60 3.75 -2.62 17.20
C LYS A 60 3.37 -3.79 18.11
N PHE A 61 2.07 -3.95 18.36
CA PHE A 61 1.59 -5.11 19.12
C PHE A 61 1.94 -6.43 18.42
N GLY A 62 1.74 -6.51 17.11
CA GLY A 62 2.13 -7.69 16.31
C GLY A 62 3.63 -7.96 16.32
N VAL A 63 4.47 -6.92 16.23
CA VAL A 63 5.92 -7.04 16.30
C VAL A 63 6.36 -7.62 17.66
N TRP A 64 5.82 -7.09 18.77
CA TRP A 64 6.07 -7.65 20.11
C TRP A 64 5.63 -9.11 20.21
N GLN A 65 4.46 -9.44 19.70
CA GLN A 65 3.93 -10.81 19.66
C GLN A 65 4.86 -11.76 18.88
N GLY A 66 5.42 -11.27 17.76
CA GLY A 66 6.39 -11.99 16.94
C GLY A 66 7.77 -12.13 17.61
N GLY A 67 8.03 -11.42 18.72
CA GLY A 67 9.30 -11.43 19.44
C GLY A 67 10.34 -10.48 18.87
N GLY A 68 9.94 -9.44 18.15
CA GLY A 68 10.73 -8.29 17.73
C GLY A 68 10.56 -7.10 18.68
N VAL A 69 11.31 -6.03 18.43
CA VAL A 69 11.21 -4.75 19.13
C VAL A 69 10.79 -3.68 18.12
N PRO A 70 9.57 -3.13 18.20
CA PRO A 70 9.12 -2.09 17.27
C PRO A 70 9.67 -0.72 17.68
N LEU A 71 10.19 0.01 16.71
CA LEU A 71 10.66 1.39 16.85
C LEU A 71 10.00 2.25 15.78
N GLU A 72 9.02 3.06 16.20
CA GLU A 72 8.24 3.90 15.29
C GLU A 72 8.95 5.21 14.98
N PHE A 73 8.89 5.63 13.71
CA PHE A 73 9.29 6.95 13.26
C PHE A 73 8.34 7.44 12.18
N ASN A 74 8.20 8.76 12.04
CA ASN A 74 7.31 9.37 11.07
C ASN A 74 8.03 9.77 9.79
N VAL A 75 7.28 9.71 8.69
CA VAL A 75 7.60 10.34 7.41
C VAL A 75 6.49 11.30 6.99
N ILE A 76 6.83 12.21 6.07
CA ILE A 76 5.85 13.18 5.53
C ILE A 76 4.86 12.51 4.58
N GLY A 77 3.78 13.24 4.28
CA GLY A 77 2.84 12.92 3.20
C GLY A 77 2.20 14.19 2.67
N VAL A 78 1.86 14.19 1.39
CA VAL A 78 1.06 15.24 0.74
C VAL A 78 -0.22 14.59 0.22
N CYS A 79 -1.36 15.23 0.45
CA CYS A 79 -2.63 14.81 -0.13
C CYS A 79 -2.79 15.44 -1.51
N ASP A 80 -2.75 14.63 -2.56
CA ASP A 80 -2.94 15.12 -3.93
C ASP A 80 -4.30 15.77 -4.12
N GLY A 81 -5.36 15.22 -3.50
CA GLY A 81 -6.71 15.78 -3.59
C GLY A 81 -6.81 17.18 -2.99
N ILE A 82 -6.19 17.43 -1.82
CA ILE A 82 -6.15 18.76 -1.19
C ILE A 82 -5.22 19.70 -1.96
N ALA A 83 -4.12 19.19 -2.51
CA ALA A 83 -3.15 20.00 -3.27
C ALA A 83 -3.59 20.32 -4.70
N MET A 84 -4.62 19.64 -5.21
CA MET A 84 -5.07 19.79 -6.59
C MET A 84 -5.59 21.21 -6.89
N ASN A 85 -5.33 21.69 -8.12
CA ASN A 85 -5.76 22.99 -8.65
C ASN A 85 -5.16 24.24 -7.95
N HIS A 86 -4.07 24.09 -7.17
CA HIS A 86 -3.28 25.21 -6.65
C HIS A 86 -1.78 24.87 -6.61
N ALA A 87 -0.93 25.85 -6.26
CA ALA A 87 0.53 25.69 -6.27
C ALA A 87 1.08 24.55 -5.40
N GLY A 88 0.30 24.09 -4.42
CA GLY A 88 0.65 22.93 -3.57
C GLY A 88 0.90 21.66 -4.34
N MET A 89 0.29 21.47 -5.52
CA MET A 89 0.45 20.27 -6.33
C MET A 89 1.90 20.06 -6.82
N SER A 90 2.70 21.12 -6.93
CA SER A 90 4.12 21.05 -7.27
C SER A 90 4.95 20.27 -6.25
N PHE A 91 4.47 20.14 -5.01
CA PHE A 91 5.15 19.41 -3.94
C PHE A 91 4.77 17.93 -3.86
N SER A 92 3.74 17.51 -4.57
CA SER A 92 3.25 16.13 -4.52
C SER A 92 4.32 15.13 -4.97
N LEU A 93 4.77 15.19 -6.22
CA LEU A 93 5.76 14.21 -6.73
C LEU A 93 7.12 14.31 -6.01
N VAL A 94 7.55 15.51 -5.65
CA VAL A 94 8.80 15.74 -4.93
C VAL A 94 8.79 15.03 -3.56
N SER A 95 7.64 14.92 -2.91
CA SER A 95 7.51 14.23 -1.62
C SER A 95 7.86 12.76 -1.71
N ARG A 96 7.67 12.09 -2.86
CA ARG A 96 8.00 10.68 -3.08
C ARG A 96 9.47 10.40 -2.83
N GLU A 97 10.35 11.21 -3.41
CA GLU A 97 11.81 11.08 -3.24
C GLU A 97 12.22 11.38 -1.78
N ASN A 98 11.68 12.46 -1.21
CA ASN A 98 11.96 12.80 0.19
C ASN A 98 11.53 11.69 1.16
N ILE A 99 10.41 11.01 0.90
CA ILE A 99 9.95 9.88 1.71
C ILE A 99 10.95 8.72 1.61
N ALA A 100 11.39 8.39 0.38
CA ALA A 100 12.38 7.33 0.18
C ALA A 100 13.69 7.64 0.91
N ASP A 101 14.20 8.86 0.80
CA ASP A 101 15.41 9.31 1.47
C ASP A 101 15.27 9.31 3.00
N ALA A 102 14.12 9.80 3.51
CA ALA A 102 13.86 9.82 4.95
C ALA A 102 13.85 8.42 5.57
N VAL A 103 13.18 7.47 4.92
CA VAL A 103 13.14 6.06 5.38
C VAL A 103 14.55 5.46 5.33
N GLU A 104 15.31 5.68 4.27
CA GLU A 104 16.69 5.18 4.15
C GLU A 104 17.58 5.73 5.27
N ILE A 105 17.56 7.05 5.52
CA ILE A 105 18.34 7.71 6.57
C ILE A 105 18.02 7.09 7.94
N MET A 106 16.74 6.92 8.27
CA MET A 106 16.32 6.35 9.55
C MET A 106 16.79 4.90 9.72
N VAL A 107 16.66 4.10 8.69
CA VAL A 107 17.07 2.69 8.71
C VAL A 107 18.57 2.53 8.83
N GLN A 108 19.33 3.26 8.01
CA GLN A 108 20.78 3.17 7.99
C GLN A 108 21.40 3.76 9.26
N GLY A 109 20.92 4.93 9.69
CA GLY A 109 21.42 5.62 10.87
C GLY A 109 21.19 4.87 12.18
N HIS A 110 20.11 4.06 12.26
CA HIS A 110 19.76 3.33 13.48
C HIS A 110 19.98 1.81 13.38
N ALA A 111 20.55 1.33 12.27
CA ALA A 111 20.88 -0.08 12.04
C ALA A 111 19.66 -1.02 12.25
N LEU A 112 18.47 -0.64 11.75
CA LEU A 112 17.24 -1.44 11.88
C LEU A 112 17.36 -2.74 11.08
N ASP A 113 16.79 -3.82 11.62
CA ASP A 113 16.86 -5.15 11.02
C ASP A 113 15.80 -5.41 9.95
N ALA A 114 14.64 -4.79 10.10
CA ALA A 114 13.52 -4.90 9.17
C ALA A 114 12.60 -3.69 9.29
N LEU A 115 11.63 -3.57 8.37
CA LEU A 115 10.64 -2.50 8.33
C LEU A 115 9.21 -3.03 8.29
N VAL A 116 8.30 -2.29 8.94
CA VAL A 116 6.90 -2.22 8.55
C VAL A 116 6.66 -0.81 7.99
N LEU A 117 6.15 -0.73 6.78
CA LEU A 117 5.83 0.53 6.10
C LEU A 117 4.33 0.76 6.17
N ILE A 118 3.92 1.94 6.66
CA ILE A 118 2.50 2.31 6.83
C ILE A 118 2.18 3.54 5.96
N PRO A 119 2.02 3.35 4.65
CA PRO A 119 1.58 4.40 3.72
C PRO A 119 0.07 4.43 3.55
N ASN A 120 -0.49 5.51 2.99
CA ASN A 120 -1.88 5.51 2.49
C ASN A 120 -2.22 6.58 1.45
N CYS A 121 -1.25 7.26 0.83
CA CYS A 121 -1.51 8.30 -0.17
C CYS A 121 -0.63 8.15 -1.41
N ASP A 122 -0.96 8.87 -2.47
CA ASP A 122 -0.49 8.73 -3.85
C ASP A 122 1.03 8.57 -3.99
N LYS A 123 1.81 9.41 -3.33
CA LYS A 123 3.28 9.42 -3.42
C LYS A 123 3.93 8.70 -2.24
N VAL A 124 3.17 8.48 -1.15
CA VAL A 124 3.68 7.84 0.06
C VAL A 124 3.88 6.34 -0.15
N VAL A 125 2.90 5.65 -0.79
CA VAL A 125 3.04 4.22 -1.10
C VAL A 125 4.29 3.96 -1.94
N PRO A 126 4.45 4.56 -3.14
CA PRO A 126 5.62 4.30 -3.95
C PRO A 126 6.92 4.79 -3.31
N GLY A 127 6.94 5.93 -2.60
CA GLY A 127 8.13 6.43 -1.92
C GLY A 127 8.66 5.46 -0.86
N MET A 128 7.77 4.86 -0.06
CA MET A 128 8.16 3.85 0.92
C MET A 128 8.63 2.55 0.26
N VAL A 129 7.98 2.11 -0.82
CA VAL A 129 8.40 0.90 -1.57
C VAL A 129 9.75 1.12 -2.26
N MET A 130 10.01 2.32 -2.80
CA MET A 130 11.31 2.70 -3.34
C MET A 130 12.41 2.60 -2.28
N ALA A 131 12.17 3.12 -1.07
CA ALA A 131 13.12 2.99 0.04
C ALA A 131 13.42 1.51 0.36
N ALA A 132 12.38 0.68 0.46
CA ALA A 132 12.54 -0.75 0.71
C ALA A 132 13.39 -1.44 -0.38
N ALA A 133 13.12 -1.13 -1.65
CA ALA A 133 13.87 -1.63 -2.79
C ALA A 133 15.34 -1.20 -2.76
N ARG A 134 15.60 0.07 -2.43
CA ARG A 134 16.95 0.67 -2.36
C ARG A 134 17.79 0.05 -1.26
N ILE A 135 17.23 -0.08 -0.06
CA ILE A 135 17.92 -0.58 1.14
C ILE A 135 18.09 -2.10 1.13
N ASP A 136 17.16 -2.80 0.51
CA ASP A 136 17.08 -4.26 0.42
C ASP A 136 17.13 -4.97 1.78
N ILE A 137 16.33 -4.51 2.75
CA ILE A 137 16.13 -5.19 4.03
C ILE A 137 14.75 -5.87 4.06
N PRO A 138 14.53 -6.80 5.01
CA PRO A 138 13.22 -7.39 5.24
C PRO A 138 12.14 -6.32 5.45
N VAL A 139 11.02 -6.46 4.74
CA VAL A 139 9.95 -5.47 4.76
C VAL A 139 8.57 -6.12 4.67
N VAL A 140 7.60 -5.53 5.34
CA VAL A 140 6.16 -5.78 5.14
C VAL A 140 5.46 -4.43 5.02
N VAL A 141 4.61 -4.30 4.01
CA VAL A 141 3.76 -3.11 3.84
C VAL A 141 2.38 -3.39 4.43
N ILE A 142 1.82 -2.38 5.09
CA ILE A 142 0.42 -2.34 5.54
C ILE A 142 -0.14 -0.96 5.30
N SER A 143 -1.02 -0.81 4.33
CA SER A 143 -1.67 0.46 4.03
C SER A 143 -2.75 0.81 5.07
N GLY A 144 -3.15 2.08 5.12
CA GLY A 144 -4.27 2.49 5.94
C GLY A 144 -5.63 1.96 5.43
N GLY A 145 -5.69 1.55 4.18
CA GLY A 145 -6.91 1.11 3.49
C GLY A 145 -7.76 2.24 2.91
N PRO A 146 -8.70 1.90 1.99
CA PRO A 146 -9.61 2.85 1.37
C PRO A 146 -10.71 3.30 2.34
N MET A 147 -11.22 4.52 2.14
CA MET A 147 -12.46 4.97 2.76
C MET A 147 -13.66 4.25 2.13
N LEU A 148 -14.81 4.29 2.79
CA LEU A 148 -16.08 3.88 2.21
C LEU A 148 -16.55 4.94 1.21
N ALA A 149 -17.32 4.51 0.21
CA ALA A 149 -18.07 5.44 -0.63
C ALA A 149 -19.14 6.17 0.19
N GLY A 150 -19.43 7.41 -0.17
CA GLY A 150 -20.54 8.17 0.39
C GLY A 150 -21.90 7.74 -0.18
N ASP A 151 -22.95 8.25 0.41
CA ASP A 151 -24.31 8.12 -0.11
C ASP A 151 -24.92 9.51 -0.30
N TYR A 152 -25.26 9.83 -1.54
CA TYR A 152 -25.98 11.04 -1.89
C TYR A 152 -27.35 10.66 -2.49
N ARG A 153 -28.40 10.81 -1.70
CA ARG A 153 -29.80 10.52 -2.10
C ARG A 153 -29.98 9.10 -2.66
N GLY A 154 -29.35 8.10 -2.01
CA GLY A 154 -29.44 6.68 -2.37
C GLY A 154 -28.51 6.25 -3.50
N LYS A 155 -27.55 7.11 -3.90
CA LYS A 155 -26.51 6.78 -4.87
C LYS A 155 -25.14 6.82 -4.20
N LYS A 156 -24.31 5.80 -4.46
CA LYS A 156 -22.90 5.84 -4.06
C LYS A 156 -22.19 7.00 -4.76
N VAL A 157 -21.39 7.75 -3.99
CA VAL A 157 -20.61 8.89 -4.46
C VAL A 157 -19.22 8.86 -3.85
N ASP A 158 -18.28 9.53 -4.50
CA ASP A 158 -16.94 9.76 -3.98
C ASP A 158 -16.43 11.16 -4.35
N LEU A 159 -15.14 11.45 -4.09
CA LEU A 159 -14.53 12.73 -4.39
C LEU A 159 -14.65 13.14 -5.87
N LYS A 160 -14.68 12.18 -6.81
CA LYS A 160 -14.89 12.45 -8.23
C LYS A 160 -16.21 13.16 -8.49
N ASP A 161 -17.27 12.71 -7.82
CA ASP A 161 -18.60 13.30 -7.99
C ASP A 161 -18.65 14.75 -7.51
N VAL A 162 -17.88 15.09 -6.47
CA VAL A 162 -17.74 16.49 -6.01
C VAL A 162 -17.02 17.34 -7.07
N PHE A 163 -15.95 16.84 -7.69
CA PHE A 163 -15.28 17.55 -8.79
C PHE A 163 -16.22 17.79 -9.97
N GLU A 164 -17.02 16.81 -10.35
CA GLU A 164 -18.02 16.93 -11.43
C GLU A 164 -19.14 17.91 -11.04
N ALA A 165 -19.57 17.90 -9.78
CA ALA A 165 -20.58 18.79 -9.23
C ALA A 165 -20.18 20.28 -9.29
N VAL A 166 -18.90 20.59 -9.05
CA VAL A 166 -18.37 21.96 -9.21
C VAL A 166 -18.64 22.49 -10.62
N GLY A 167 -18.41 21.67 -11.65
CA GLY A 167 -18.72 22.04 -13.04
C GLY A 167 -20.23 22.24 -13.28
N SER A 168 -21.06 21.43 -12.62
CA SER A 168 -22.54 21.55 -12.71
C SER A 168 -23.05 22.80 -12.01
N TYR A 169 -22.48 23.15 -10.85
CA TYR A 169 -22.78 24.37 -10.12
C TYR A 169 -22.47 25.62 -10.96
N PHE A 170 -21.28 25.71 -11.55
CA PHE A 170 -20.89 26.87 -12.39
C PHE A 170 -21.76 27.00 -13.67
N ARG A 171 -22.35 25.92 -14.15
CA ARG A 171 -23.31 25.97 -15.27
C ARG A 171 -24.75 26.29 -14.83
N GLY A 172 -25.01 26.48 -13.54
CA GLY A 172 -26.34 26.70 -12.99
C GLY A 172 -27.25 25.47 -13.02
N ALA A 173 -26.69 24.27 -13.16
CA ALA A 173 -27.42 23.00 -13.18
C ALA A 173 -27.52 22.35 -11.78
N MET A 174 -26.87 22.91 -10.78
CA MET A 174 -26.87 22.48 -9.38
C MET A 174 -26.97 23.68 -8.46
N SER A 175 -27.76 23.58 -7.39
CA SER A 175 -27.84 24.64 -6.39
C SER A 175 -26.66 24.61 -5.42
N ALA A 176 -26.43 25.70 -4.66
CA ALA A 176 -25.42 25.74 -3.61
C ALA A 176 -25.73 24.75 -2.48
N GLU A 177 -27.01 24.61 -2.15
CA GLU A 177 -27.51 23.67 -1.14
C GLU A 177 -27.24 22.23 -1.54
N ASP A 178 -27.51 21.84 -2.80
CA ASP A 178 -27.24 20.50 -3.32
C ASP A 178 -25.74 20.20 -3.34
N LEU A 179 -24.90 21.18 -3.70
CA LEU A 179 -23.44 21.03 -3.67
C LEU A 179 -22.94 20.79 -2.24
N THR A 180 -23.42 21.58 -1.27
CA THR A 180 -23.05 21.41 0.14
C THR A 180 -23.49 20.04 0.69
N GLU A 181 -24.71 19.59 0.36
CA GLU A 181 -25.17 18.26 0.76
C GLU A 181 -24.27 17.15 0.19
N LEU A 182 -23.79 17.28 -1.05
CA LEU A 182 -22.86 16.33 -1.67
C LEU A 182 -21.47 16.39 -1.00
N GLU A 183 -20.95 17.58 -0.70
CA GLU A 183 -19.68 17.76 0.02
C GLU A 183 -19.70 17.05 1.37
N ASP A 184 -20.79 17.15 2.12
CA ASP A 184 -20.94 16.58 3.46
C ASP A 184 -20.95 15.04 3.45
N CYS A 185 -21.40 14.42 2.37
CA CYS A 185 -21.56 12.96 2.31
C CYS A 185 -20.55 12.20 1.46
N ALA A 186 -19.82 12.87 0.55
CA ALA A 186 -18.97 12.18 -0.44
C ALA A 186 -17.74 11.46 0.15
N CYS A 187 -17.21 11.93 1.28
CA CYS A 187 -16.03 11.37 1.95
C CYS A 187 -16.36 11.02 3.42
N PRO A 188 -17.14 9.95 3.68
CA PRO A 188 -17.77 9.74 4.98
C PRO A 188 -16.84 9.17 6.06
N THR A 189 -15.66 8.63 5.70
CA THR A 189 -14.76 7.96 6.66
C THR A 189 -13.30 8.35 6.44
N CYS A 190 -12.43 7.98 7.39
CA CYS A 190 -11.00 7.97 7.13
C CYS A 190 -10.64 6.92 6.07
N GLY A 191 -9.47 7.05 5.47
CA GLY A 191 -8.96 6.16 4.42
C GLY A 191 -8.44 6.92 3.21
N SER A 192 -7.78 6.23 2.29
CA SER A 192 -7.50 6.72 0.94
C SER A 192 -8.82 6.87 0.17
N CYS A 193 -8.79 7.41 -1.04
CA CYS A 193 -10.02 7.60 -1.84
C CYS A 193 -10.84 6.29 -1.93
N ALA A 194 -12.18 6.41 -2.01
CA ALA A 194 -13.06 5.24 -2.14
C ALA A 194 -12.92 4.53 -3.50
N GLY A 195 -12.53 5.26 -4.55
CA GLY A 195 -12.29 4.73 -5.91
C GLY A 195 -10.86 4.25 -6.12
N LEU A 196 -10.59 3.71 -7.30
CA LEU A 196 -9.27 3.21 -7.72
C LEU A 196 -8.40 4.38 -8.25
N PHE A 197 -8.06 5.31 -7.37
CA PHE A 197 -7.07 6.35 -7.62
C PHE A 197 -5.66 5.85 -7.31
N THR A 198 -4.65 6.71 -7.38
CA THR A 198 -3.24 6.28 -7.32
C THR A 198 -2.89 5.55 -6.01
N ALA A 199 -3.37 6.01 -4.86
CA ALA A 199 -3.09 5.36 -3.58
C ALA A 199 -3.55 3.90 -3.57
N ASN A 200 -4.81 3.65 -3.98
CA ASN A 200 -5.37 2.30 -4.04
C ASN A 200 -4.75 1.48 -5.16
N SER A 201 -4.48 2.08 -6.32
CA SER A 201 -3.73 1.43 -7.41
C SER A 201 -2.40 0.89 -6.89
N MET A 202 -1.59 1.74 -6.26
CA MET A 202 -0.29 1.33 -5.73
C MET A 202 -0.39 0.31 -4.59
N SER A 203 -1.42 0.38 -3.74
CA SER A 203 -1.66 -0.64 -2.71
C SER A 203 -2.00 -2.00 -3.34
N CYS A 204 -2.84 -2.02 -4.40
CA CYS A 204 -3.13 -3.24 -5.17
C CYS A 204 -1.85 -3.85 -5.76
N LEU A 205 -1.01 -3.01 -6.37
CA LEU A 205 0.25 -3.47 -6.96
C LEU A 205 1.24 -3.94 -5.89
N THR A 206 1.28 -3.29 -4.72
CA THR A 206 2.14 -3.71 -3.59
C THR A 206 1.75 -5.09 -3.05
N GLU A 207 0.45 -5.38 -3.01
CA GLU A 207 -0.06 -6.71 -2.62
C GLU A 207 0.35 -7.78 -3.63
N ILE A 208 0.24 -7.52 -4.94
CA ILE A 208 0.64 -8.45 -6.00
C ILE A 208 2.16 -8.61 -6.11
N LEU A 209 2.93 -7.57 -5.84
CA LEU A 209 4.39 -7.66 -5.72
C LEU A 209 4.84 -8.56 -4.57
N GLY A 210 3.91 -9.00 -3.73
CA GLY A 210 4.19 -9.88 -2.59
C GLY A 210 4.79 -9.16 -1.39
N LEU A 211 4.71 -7.84 -1.29
CA LEU A 211 5.25 -7.02 -0.20
C LEU A 211 4.23 -6.78 0.94
N ALA A 212 2.96 -7.09 0.71
CA ALA A 212 1.87 -6.96 1.68
C ALA A 212 1.13 -8.29 1.87
N LEU A 213 0.40 -8.41 2.98
CA LEU A 213 -0.48 -9.56 3.20
C LEU A 213 -1.78 -9.41 2.40
N PRO A 214 -2.42 -10.52 1.98
CA PRO A 214 -3.71 -10.47 1.29
C PRO A 214 -4.78 -9.66 2.03
N GLY A 215 -5.47 -8.80 1.29
CA GLY A 215 -6.48 -7.87 1.77
C GLY A 215 -5.92 -6.49 2.16
N ASP A 216 -4.62 -6.28 2.00
CA ASP A 216 -4.03 -4.98 2.30
C ASP A 216 -4.62 -3.85 1.46
N ALA A 217 -4.78 -4.08 0.17
CA ALA A 217 -5.27 -3.04 -0.73
C ALA A 217 -6.76 -2.72 -0.57
N THR A 218 -7.59 -3.71 -0.19
CA THR A 218 -9.05 -3.61 -0.38
C THR A 218 -9.87 -3.56 0.89
N ILE A 219 -9.37 -4.08 2.03
CA ILE A 219 -10.10 -3.99 3.31
C ILE A 219 -10.27 -2.50 3.67
N PRO A 220 -11.52 -1.99 3.83
CA PRO A 220 -11.74 -0.59 4.16
C PRO A 220 -11.10 -0.17 5.49
N ALA A 221 -10.65 1.08 5.55
CA ALA A 221 -9.98 1.68 6.71
C ALA A 221 -10.78 1.56 8.02
N PRO A 222 -12.12 1.79 8.05
CA PRO A 222 -12.90 1.74 9.28
C PRO A 222 -13.23 0.31 9.76
N PHE A 223 -12.87 -0.74 9.00
CA PHE A 223 -13.22 -2.11 9.36
C PHE A 223 -12.26 -2.69 10.39
N SER A 224 -12.80 -3.42 11.38
CA SER A 224 -12.00 -4.12 12.39
C SER A 224 -11.00 -5.12 11.78
N ALA A 225 -11.32 -5.67 10.61
CA ALA A 225 -10.42 -6.52 9.84
C ALA A 225 -9.10 -5.83 9.46
N ARG A 226 -9.12 -4.49 9.24
CA ARG A 226 -7.93 -3.67 8.99
C ARG A 226 -6.98 -3.69 10.18
N LEU A 227 -7.48 -3.53 11.39
CA LEU A 227 -6.68 -3.59 12.61
C LEU A 227 -6.09 -4.99 12.84
N ALA A 228 -6.89 -6.04 12.57
CA ALA A 228 -6.40 -7.42 12.65
C ALA A 228 -5.30 -7.71 11.62
N LEU A 229 -5.42 -7.17 10.40
CA LEU A 229 -4.40 -7.27 9.36
C LEU A 229 -3.12 -6.54 9.78
N ALA A 230 -3.23 -5.33 10.32
CA ALA A 230 -2.09 -4.55 10.81
C ALA A 230 -1.28 -5.32 11.87
N ARG A 231 -1.96 -5.97 12.81
CA ARG A 231 -1.31 -6.82 13.81
C ARG A 231 -0.60 -8.01 13.19
N ARG A 232 -1.24 -8.70 12.23
CA ARG A 232 -0.60 -9.81 11.50
C ARG A 232 0.60 -9.34 10.70
N SER A 233 0.54 -8.19 10.05
CA SER A 233 1.66 -7.60 9.29
C SER A 233 2.86 -7.30 10.20
N GLY A 234 2.62 -6.80 11.42
CA GLY A 234 3.68 -6.61 12.41
C GLY A 234 4.36 -7.92 12.81
N ALA A 235 3.59 -8.98 13.09
CA ALA A 235 4.16 -10.28 13.40
C ALA A 235 4.91 -10.89 12.21
N GLN A 236 4.38 -10.72 11.00
CA GLN A 236 5.01 -11.20 9.77
C GLN A 236 6.34 -10.52 9.48
N ALA A 237 6.47 -9.21 9.79
CA ALA A 237 7.74 -8.51 9.61
C ALA A 237 8.88 -9.13 10.45
N VAL A 238 8.58 -9.64 11.63
CA VAL A 238 9.56 -10.35 12.46
C VAL A 238 9.95 -11.68 11.82
N GLU A 239 9.01 -12.40 11.23
CA GLU A 239 9.30 -13.64 10.54
C GLU A 239 10.15 -13.41 9.29
N VAL A 240 9.80 -12.42 8.45
CA VAL A 240 10.59 -12.03 7.27
C VAL A 240 12.00 -11.60 7.68
N ALA A 241 12.15 -10.90 8.84
CA ALA A 241 13.43 -10.53 9.40
C ALA A 241 14.27 -11.76 9.78
N ARG A 242 13.67 -12.78 10.42
CA ARG A 242 14.35 -14.03 10.78
C ARG A 242 14.83 -14.81 9.57
N GLN A 243 14.06 -14.78 8.49
CA GLN A 243 14.40 -15.43 7.22
C GLN A 243 15.47 -14.64 6.44
N GLY A 244 15.70 -13.37 6.78
CA GLY A 244 16.61 -12.49 6.06
C GLY A 244 16.15 -12.19 4.62
N TRP A 245 14.84 -12.17 4.37
CA TRP A 245 14.28 -11.91 3.04
C TRP A 245 14.23 -10.42 2.76
N GLY A 246 15.22 -9.90 2.04
CA GLY A 246 15.23 -8.51 1.58
C GLY A 246 14.10 -8.21 0.58
N ALA A 247 13.78 -6.92 0.43
CA ALA A 247 12.70 -6.46 -0.43
C ALA A 247 12.86 -6.88 -1.91
N ARG A 248 14.10 -6.89 -2.41
CA ARG A 248 14.40 -7.25 -3.81
C ARG A 248 14.06 -8.69 -4.15
N ARG A 249 13.96 -9.58 -3.15
CA ARG A 249 13.46 -10.95 -3.34
C ARG A 249 12.08 -10.96 -3.97
N PHE A 250 11.26 -9.96 -3.66
CA PHE A 250 9.86 -9.84 -4.11
C PHE A 250 9.73 -8.96 -5.36
N LEU A 251 10.74 -8.16 -5.67
CA LEU A 251 10.78 -7.23 -6.80
C LEU A 251 11.56 -7.83 -7.99
N SER A 252 11.10 -8.97 -8.47
CA SER A 252 11.67 -9.65 -9.65
C SER A 252 11.03 -9.18 -10.95
N PRO A 253 11.63 -9.45 -12.13
CA PRO A 253 10.98 -9.20 -13.42
C PRO A 253 9.61 -9.87 -13.53
N ALA A 254 9.43 -11.08 -12.98
CA ALA A 254 8.16 -11.80 -13.00
C ALA A 254 7.10 -11.13 -12.12
N SER A 255 7.46 -10.71 -10.89
CA SER A 255 6.51 -10.01 -10.01
C SER A 255 6.12 -8.62 -10.56
N LEU A 256 7.08 -7.90 -11.18
CA LEU A 256 6.77 -6.65 -11.85
C LEU A 256 5.83 -6.86 -13.06
N ARG A 257 6.03 -7.93 -13.83
CA ARG A 257 5.10 -8.28 -14.92
C ARG A 257 3.71 -8.62 -14.39
N ASN A 258 3.60 -9.33 -13.26
CA ASN A 258 2.32 -9.56 -12.59
C ASN A 258 1.66 -8.24 -12.16
N ALA A 259 2.44 -7.30 -11.64
CA ALA A 259 1.92 -5.97 -11.29
C ALA A 259 1.35 -5.24 -12.51
N LEU A 260 2.03 -5.29 -13.67
CA LEU A 260 1.51 -4.73 -14.92
C LEU A 260 0.21 -5.40 -15.38
N ALA A 261 0.09 -6.73 -15.23
CA ALA A 261 -1.14 -7.45 -15.58
C ALA A 261 -2.32 -7.04 -14.67
N ILE A 262 -2.08 -6.91 -13.37
CA ILE A 262 -3.10 -6.39 -12.43
C ILE A 262 -3.43 -4.94 -12.73
N ASP A 263 -2.43 -4.10 -13.03
CA ASP A 263 -2.62 -2.70 -13.42
C ASP A 263 -3.58 -2.56 -14.60
N ALA A 264 -3.35 -3.34 -15.65
CA ALA A 264 -4.20 -3.37 -16.85
C ALA A 264 -5.59 -3.95 -16.55
N ALA A 265 -5.68 -5.04 -15.78
CA ALA A 265 -6.94 -5.71 -15.44
C ALA A 265 -7.89 -4.86 -14.61
N LEU A 266 -7.34 -4.01 -13.75
CA LEU A 266 -8.08 -3.07 -12.90
C LEU A 266 -8.33 -1.71 -13.57
N GLY A 267 -7.53 -1.34 -14.58
CA GLY A 267 -7.52 0.02 -15.11
C GLY A 267 -7.02 1.02 -14.07
N CYS A 268 -5.86 0.76 -13.52
CA CYS A 268 -5.24 1.58 -12.48
C CYS A 268 -4.91 3.00 -12.97
N SER A 269 -4.53 3.85 -12.02
CA SER A 269 -4.09 5.23 -12.30
C SER A 269 -2.84 5.25 -13.20
N THR A 270 -2.76 6.17 -14.16
CA THR A 270 -1.58 6.37 -15.01
C THR A 270 -0.30 6.70 -14.22
N ASN A 271 -0.42 7.14 -12.97
CA ASN A 271 0.72 7.33 -12.08
C ASN A 271 1.47 6.02 -11.77
N THR A 272 0.83 4.85 -11.93
CA THR A 272 1.49 3.55 -11.70
C THR A 272 2.65 3.32 -12.65
N VAL A 273 2.57 3.81 -13.88
CA VAL A 273 3.67 3.78 -14.86
C VAL A 273 4.91 4.46 -14.27
N LEU A 274 4.73 5.69 -13.79
CA LEU A 274 5.81 6.47 -13.18
C LEU A 274 6.38 5.79 -11.94
N HIS A 275 5.52 5.18 -11.13
CA HIS A 275 5.92 4.61 -9.84
C HIS A 275 6.57 3.23 -9.98
N LEU A 276 6.04 2.37 -10.84
CA LEU A 276 6.65 1.05 -11.08
C LEU A 276 8.03 1.16 -11.72
N LEU A 277 8.22 2.11 -12.67
CA LEU A 277 9.53 2.40 -13.23
C LEU A 277 10.54 2.85 -12.15
N ALA A 278 10.12 3.73 -11.23
CA ALA A 278 10.98 4.18 -10.15
C ALA A 278 11.31 3.03 -9.17
N ILE A 279 10.34 2.21 -8.80
CA ILE A 279 10.54 1.05 -7.93
C ILE A 279 11.48 0.02 -8.58
N ALA A 280 11.29 -0.27 -9.87
CA ALA A 280 12.13 -1.19 -10.63
C ALA A 280 13.59 -0.67 -10.66
N ASN A 281 13.78 0.63 -10.91
CA ASN A 281 15.10 1.27 -10.90
C ASN A 281 15.79 1.11 -9.54
N GLU A 282 15.09 1.38 -8.43
CA GLU A 282 15.64 1.21 -7.08
C GLU A 282 15.94 -0.27 -6.74
N ALA A 283 15.16 -1.18 -7.28
CA ALA A 283 15.41 -2.62 -7.14
C ALA A 283 16.57 -3.12 -8.02
N GLY A 284 17.04 -2.33 -8.97
CA GLY A 284 18.02 -2.73 -9.97
C GLY A 284 17.46 -3.71 -11.01
N VAL A 285 16.14 -3.63 -11.28
CA VAL A 285 15.44 -4.45 -12.28
C VAL A 285 15.13 -3.61 -13.51
N GLU A 286 15.50 -4.11 -14.68
CA GLU A 286 15.15 -3.47 -15.95
C GLU A 286 13.63 -3.64 -16.22
N LEU A 287 12.93 -2.54 -16.39
CA LEU A 287 11.51 -2.49 -16.76
C LEU A 287 11.33 -1.49 -17.89
N PRO A 288 11.39 -1.92 -19.17
CA PRO A 288 11.16 -1.04 -20.30
C PRO A 288 9.74 -0.46 -20.28
N ILE A 289 9.59 0.82 -20.64
CA ILE A 289 8.28 1.47 -20.68
C ILE A 289 7.31 0.80 -21.65
N GLU A 290 7.84 0.19 -22.71
CA GLU A 290 7.09 -0.56 -23.72
C GLU A 290 6.36 -1.77 -23.11
N SER A 291 6.89 -2.34 -22.03
CA SER A 291 6.27 -3.47 -21.30
C SER A 291 4.86 -3.16 -20.83
N PHE A 292 4.54 -1.90 -20.52
CA PHE A 292 3.18 -1.47 -20.16
C PHE A 292 2.21 -1.69 -21.32
N ASN A 293 2.58 -1.30 -22.54
CA ASN A 293 1.76 -1.50 -23.71
C ASN A 293 1.62 -2.98 -24.07
N GLU A 294 2.71 -3.74 -24.01
CA GLU A 294 2.70 -5.18 -24.29
C GLU A 294 1.78 -5.96 -23.36
N VAL A 295 1.91 -5.73 -22.06
CA VAL A 295 1.10 -6.41 -21.06
C VAL A 295 -0.36 -5.94 -21.13
N SER A 296 -0.61 -4.65 -21.32
CA SER A 296 -1.95 -4.11 -21.47
C SER A 296 -2.68 -4.66 -22.70
N ALA A 297 -1.98 -4.86 -23.81
CA ALA A 297 -2.55 -5.46 -25.02
C ALA A 297 -2.96 -6.94 -24.82
N ALA A 298 -2.27 -7.65 -23.92
CA ALA A 298 -2.52 -9.06 -23.62
C ALA A 298 -3.52 -9.26 -22.47
N THR A 299 -3.74 -8.25 -21.61
CA THR A 299 -4.51 -8.37 -20.39
C THR A 299 -5.87 -7.69 -20.50
N PRO A 300 -6.98 -8.43 -20.29
CA PRO A 300 -8.30 -7.86 -20.35
C PRO A 300 -8.61 -6.96 -19.14
N HIS A 301 -9.35 -5.87 -19.37
CA HIS A 301 -9.90 -5.02 -18.32
C HIS A 301 -11.14 -5.68 -17.72
N ILE A 302 -11.01 -6.33 -16.55
CA ILE A 302 -12.05 -7.16 -15.96
C ILE A 302 -12.75 -6.54 -14.73
N VAL A 303 -12.25 -5.41 -14.21
CA VAL A 303 -12.83 -4.71 -13.07
C VAL A 303 -12.99 -3.23 -13.39
N LYS A 304 -14.18 -2.66 -13.18
CA LYS A 304 -14.45 -1.23 -13.41
C LYS A 304 -14.81 -0.52 -12.11
N LEU A 305 -13.83 0.06 -11.46
CA LEU A 305 -14.05 0.88 -10.26
C LEU A 305 -14.12 2.38 -10.61
N SER A 306 -14.72 3.19 -9.73
CA SER A 306 -14.61 4.64 -9.82
C SER A 306 -13.12 5.04 -9.92
N PRO A 307 -12.71 5.98 -10.81
CA PRO A 307 -13.56 6.90 -11.61
C PRO A 307 -14.07 6.31 -12.93
N SER A 308 -13.60 5.14 -13.38
CA SER A 308 -13.98 4.59 -14.70
C SER A 308 -15.29 3.77 -14.67
N GLY A 309 -15.80 3.46 -13.49
CA GLY A 309 -17.05 2.71 -13.26
C GLY A 309 -17.82 3.23 -12.05
N SER A 310 -18.84 2.48 -11.65
CA SER A 310 -19.72 2.79 -10.51
C SER A 310 -19.34 2.06 -9.22
N ASP A 311 -18.52 1.01 -9.33
CA ASP A 311 -18.10 0.24 -8.18
C ASP A 311 -16.93 0.94 -7.46
N HIS A 312 -16.75 0.65 -6.17
CA HIS A 312 -15.72 1.22 -5.33
C HIS A 312 -14.82 0.12 -4.73
N MET A 313 -13.76 0.50 -4.04
CA MET A 313 -12.82 -0.44 -3.43
C MET A 313 -13.50 -1.42 -2.45
N GLU A 314 -14.54 -0.97 -1.75
CA GLU A 314 -15.33 -1.84 -0.86
C GLU A 314 -16.10 -2.93 -1.62
N ASP A 315 -16.51 -2.66 -2.86
CA ASP A 315 -17.20 -3.64 -3.71
C ASP A 315 -16.20 -4.69 -4.21
N LEU A 316 -14.98 -4.26 -4.58
CA LEU A 316 -13.90 -5.17 -4.90
C LEU A 316 -13.53 -6.07 -3.71
N GLU A 317 -13.47 -5.54 -2.48
CA GLU A 317 -13.26 -6.34 -1.27
C GLU A 317 -14.35 -7.40 -1.10
N ARG A 318 -15.62 -7.01 -1.24
CA ARG A 318 -16.75 -7.94 -1.16
C ARG A 318 -16.68 -9.02 -2.23
N ALA A 319 -16.22 -8.67 -3.44
CA ALA A 319 -16.07 -9.59 -4.56
C ALA A 319 -14.91 -10.60 -4.38
N GLY A 320 -14.00 -10.34 -3.45
CA GLY A 320 -12.88 -11.24 -3.11
C GLY A 320 -11.50 -10.60 -3.13
N GLY A 321 -11.44 -9.27 -3.35
CA GLY A 321 -10.21 -8.49 -3.30
C GLY A 321 -9.23 -8.80 -4.43
N ILE A 322 -7.99 -8.35 -4.27
CA ILE A 322 -6.94 -8.49 -5.29
C ILE A 322 -6.57 -9.95 -5.55
N MET A 323 -6.58 -10.80 -4.54
CA MET A 323 -6.30 -12.22 -4.75
C MET A 323 -7.36 -12.92 -5.62
N ALA A 324 -8.64 -12.45 -5.60
CA ALA A 324 -9.66 -12.95 -6.52
C ALA A 324 -9.42 -12.48 -7.97
N VAL A 325 -8.91 -11.27 -8.16
CA VAL A 325 -8.48 -10.78 -9.48
C VAL A 325 -7.29 -11.60 -9.98
N ALA A 326 -6.29 -11.83 -9.14
CA ALA A 326 -5.13 -12.68 -9.47
C ALA A 326 -5.57 -14.09 -9.87
N ARG A 327 -6.49 -14.70 -9.10
CA ARG A 327 -7.08 -16.00 -9.47
C ARG A 327 -7.76 -15.96 -10.85
N ARG A 328 -8.51 -14.91 -11.14
CA ARG A 328 -9.14 -14.76 -12.46
C ARG A 328 -8.12 -14.69 -13.58
N LEU A 329 -7.05 -13.91 -13.40
CA LEU A 329 -5.98 -13.79 -14.41
C LEU A 329 -5.18 -15.08 -14.57
N SER A 330 -5.01 -15.87 -13.52
CA SER A 330 -4.32 -17.17 -13.60
C SER A 330 -5.10 -18.20 -14.45
N GLU A 331 -6.40 -18.07 -14.59
CA GLU A 331 -7.21 -18.93 -15.50
C GLU A 331 -6.86 -18.73 -16.98
N GLY A 332 -6.21 -17.62 -17.32
CA GLY A 332 -5.73 -17.30 -18.68
C GLY A 332 -4.21 -17.26 -18.81
N ASP A 333 -3.46 -17.79 -17.85
CA ASP A 333 -1.99 -17.78 -17.79
C ASP A 333 -1.39 -16.35 -17.91
N LEU A 334 -2.13 -15.33 -17.43
CA LEU A 334 -1.76 -13.92 -17.52
C LEU A 334 -0.83 -13.45 -16.39
N ILE A 335 -0.65 -14.27 -15.34
CA ILE A 335 0.25 -14.00 -14.21
C ILE A 335 1.08 -15.23 -13.85
N ASP A 336 2.29 -14.99 -13.34
CA ASP A 336 3.15 -16.03 -12.79
C ASP A 336 2.85 -16.23 -11.29
N GLY A 337 2.16 -17.31 -10.96
CA GLY A 337 1.83 -17.66 -9.58
C GLY A 337 3.00 -18.17 -8.74
N SER A 338 4.16 -18.45 -9.34
CA SER A 338 5.32 -19.00 -8.63
C SER A 338 6.14 -17.97 -7.85
N VAL A 339 5.89 -16.65 -8.07
CA VAL A 339 6.62 -15.58 -7.40
C VAL A 339 6.44 -15.63 -5.88
N PRO A 340 7.51 -15.39 -5.09
CA PRO A 340 7.44 -15.44 -3.64
C PRO A 340 6.68 -14.23 -3.05
N THR A 341 6.15 -14.42 -1.85
CA THR A 341 5.48 -13.34 -1.10
C THR A 341 5.97 -13.28 0.34
N VAL A 342 5.76 -12.16 1.00
CA VAL A 342 6.10 -11.98 2.43
C VAL A 342 5.36 -12.94 3.35
N SER A 343 4.26 -13.55 2.91
CA SER A 343 3.53 -14.57 3.67
C SER A 343 4.27 -15.90 3.80
N GLY A 344 5.38 -16.10 3.09
CA GLY A 344 6.23 -17.28 3.18
C GLY A 344 5.94 -18.37 2.14
N GLY A 345 4.94 -18.17 1.27
CA GLY A 345 4.61 -19.02 0.13
C GLY A 345 4.72 -18.29 -1.21
N SER A 346 4.20 -18.92 -2.24
CA SER A 346 4.04 -18.33 -3.58
C SER A 346 2.76 -17.47 -3.66
N LEU A 347 2.66 -16.66 -4.69
CA LEU A 347 1.43 -15.93 -5.01
C LEU A 347 0.27 -16.92 -5.29
N ALA A 348 0.54 -18.05 -5.93
CA ALA A 348 -0.44 -19.09 -6.19
C ALA A 348 -1.06 -19.64 -4.90
N ASP A 349 -0.26 -19.83 -3.85
CA ASP A 349 -0.77 -20.29 -2.56
C ASP A 349 -1.78 -19.31 -1.96
N GLN A 350 -1.64 -18.01 -2.23
CA GLN A 350 -2.53 -16.98 -1.70
C GLN A 350 -3.87 -16.93 -2.41
N TYR A 351 -3.90 -17.07 -3.74
CA TYR A 351 -5.16 -16.99 -4.48
C TYR A 351 -5.87 -18.34 -4.67
N ALA A 352 -5.21 -19.47 -4.44
CA ALA A 352 -5.76 -20.79 -4.71
C ALA A 352 -7.10 -21.08 -3.99
N SER A 353 -7.25 -20.62 -2.74
CA SER A 353 -8.44 -20.82 -1.92
C SER A 353 -9.45 -19.66 -1.99
N VAL A 354 -9.14 -18.59 -2.71
CA VAL A 354 -9.99 -17.40 -2.76
C VAL A 354 -11.14 -17.62 -3.74
N SER A 355 -12.36 -17.27 -3.33
CA SER A 355 -13.55 -17.33 -4.20
C SER A 355 -13.83 -15.97 -4.81
N ILE A 356 -14.19 -15.96 -6.09
CA ILE A 356 -14.80 -14.79 -6.74
C ILE A 356 -16.28 -14.80 -6.35
N ARG A 357 -16.67 -13.84 -5.49
CA ARG A 357 -18.01 -13.81 -4.88
C ARG A 357 -19.01 -13.01 -5.70
N ASP A 358 -18.51 -12.11 -6.56
CA ASP A 358 -19.32 -11.27 -7.44
C ASP A 358 -18.67 -11.18 -8.83
N ALA A 359 -19.31 -11.83 -9.80
CA ALA A 359 -18.88 -11.82 -11.21
C ALA A 359 -19.29 -10.53 -11.95
N GLY A 360 -20.11 -9.69 -11.37
CA GLY A 360 -20.43 -8.36 -11.89
C GLY A 360 -19.26 -7.39 -11.65
N VAL A 361 -18.60 -7.51 -10.51
CA VAL A 361 -17.42 -6.70 -10.13
C VAL A 361 -16.15 -7.29 -10.73
N ILE A 362 -15.86 -8.59 -10.53
CA ILE A 362 -14.71 -9.30 -11.11
C ILE A 362 -15.20 -10.17 -12.26
N ARG A 363 -15.13 -9.65 -13.46
CA ARG A 363 -15.72 -10.26 -14.66
C ARG A 363 -14.95 -11.50 -15.11
N PRO A 364 -15.63 -12.45 -15.81
CA PRO A 364 -14.97 -13.53 -16.52
C PRO A 364 -14.10 -13.02 -17.66
N LEU A 365 -12.98 -13.71 -17.96
CA LEU A 365 -12.10 -13.37 -19.08
C LEU A 365 -12.79 -13.40 -20.45
N SER A 366 -13.86 -14.17 -20.59
CA SER A 366 -14.64 -14.29 -21.83
C SER A 366 -15.54 -13.07 -22.15
N LEU A 367 -15.73 -12.12 -21.21
CA LEU A 367 -16.57 -10.93 -21.40
C LEU A 367 -15.76 -9.68 -21.80
N ILE A 368 -14.61 -9.87 -22.38
CA ILE A 368 -13.57 -8.86 -22.59
C ILE A 368 -13.92 -7.83 -23.69
N HIS A 369 -14.90 -8.03 -24.50
CA HIS A 369 -15.15 -7.26 -25.72
C HIS A 369 -16.09 -6.07 -25.56
N ILE A 370 -16.11 -5.48 -24.39
CA ILE A 370 -17.02 -4.34 -24.19
C ILE A 370 -16.26 -3.11 -23.78
#